data_977b0bd2f4c181771d3bb4b7a683efe8
#
_entry.id   977b0bd2f4c181771d3bb4b7a683efe8
#
_cell.length_a   1.000
_cell.length_b   1.000
_cell.length_c   1.000
_cell.angle_alpha   90.00
_cell.angle_beta   90.00
_cell.angle_gamma   90.00
#
_symmetry.space_group_name_H-M   'P 1'
#
loop_
_entity.id
_entity.type
_entity.pdbx_description
1 polymer ?
#
loop_
_entity_poly.entity_id
_entity_poly.type
_entity_poly.pdbx_seq_one_letter_code
_entity_poly.pdbx_strand_id
1 'polypeptide(L)'
;MTKRTPERAGAFARVEWPTVALIAACYAVWATAGFFLWPEYPLVALLLLTLAISLQSSLMHEAAHGHPTRNGAINELLVALPIGLTWPYRRFRSIHLRHHADERLTDPLDDPESYFKALWHYQAMPASLQALLAVNNTMVGRFLLGPLLSNAGFLAGDAKLIAAGDKAVRRAWLHHLAGLAIVLPVVLFVFDMPLWAYLVPAYLGQSLISIRTYAEHRWSERPDGRTLIVEHTPLALLFLNNNLHYVHHKMPAVAWYRLPELFRERRAEWLKANDGYYYPNYLALMREFAFRPKQPVVHPVLRRELEPGRAFRPRVRAANIHGLGTAPVPAKPPKD
;
A
#
# COMPACT_ATOMS: atom_id res chain seq x y z
N MET A 1 -38.58 3.68 16.36
CA MET A 1 -37.17 3.77 15.92
C MET A 1 -37.05 4.82 14.82
N THR A 2 -36.76 6.04 15.21
CA THR A 2 -36.64 7.21 14.31
C THR A 2 -35.34 7.14 13.55
N LYS A 3 -35.39 6.98 12.23
CA LYS A 3 -34.25 7.15 11.32
C LYS A 3 -33.75 8.60 11.41
N ARG A 4 -32.62 8.80 12.09
CA ARG A 4 -31.88 10.07 11.97
C ARG A 4 -31.30 10.14 10.55
N THR A 5 -31.86 11.00 9.73
CA THR A 5 -31.28 11.46 8.49
C THR A 5 -29.91 12.09 8.79
N PRO A 6 -28.82 11.73 8.07
CA PRO A 6 -27.57 12.42 8.25
C PRO A 6 -27.74 13.89 7.80
N GLU A 7 -27.49 14.81 8.74
CA GLU A 7 -27.40 16.23 8.44
C GLU A 7 -26.40 16.42 7.30
N ARG A 8 -26.81 17.12 6.25
CA ARG A 8 -25.94 17.63 5.18
C ARG A 8 -24.97 18.64 5.80
N ALA A 9 -23.84 18.18 6.27
CA ALA A 9 -22.74 19.05 6.64
C ALA A 9 -22.30 19.83 5.39
N GLY A 10 -22.25 21.15 5.50
CA GLY A 10 -21.96 22.07 4.42
C GLY A 10 -20.63 21.78 3.72
N ALA A 11 -20.45 22.26 2.49
CA ALA A 11 -19.32 22.02 1.58
C ALA A 11 -17.93 22.42 2.13
N PHE A 12 -17.84 23.07 3.28
CA PHE A 12 -16.63 23.38 4.06
C PHE A 12 -16.53 22.52 5.34
N ALA A 13 -16.90 21.24 5.27
CA ALA A 13 -16.71 20.34 6.39
C ALA A 13 -15.22 20.21 6.73
N ARG A 14 -14.91 20.68 7.89
CA ARG A 14 -13.69 20.78 8.71
C ARG A 14 -12.46 20.11 8.12
N VAL A 15 -11.50 20.95 7.73
CA VAL A 15 -10.11 20.53 7.44
C VAL A 15 -9.55 19.83 8.69
N GLU A 16 -8.92 18.69 8.47
CA GLU A 16 -8.26 17.92 9.53
C GLU A 16 -6.84 18.45 9.76
N TRP A 17 -6.74 19.45 10.61
CA TRP A 17 -5.48 20.14 10.89
C TRP A 17 -4.35 19.22 11.38
N PRO A 18 -4.59 18.15 12.16
CA PRO A 18 -3.51 17.21 12.52
C PRO A 18 -2.86 16.56 11.30
N THR A 19 -3.65 16.17 10.31
CA THR A 19 -3.15 15.57 9.06
C THR A 19 -2.43 16.62 8.20
N VAL A 20 -2.96 17.84 8.10
CA VAL A 20 -2.31 18.95 7.38
C VAL A 20 -0.95 19.30 8.01
N ALA A 21 -0.91 19.43 9.34
CA ALA A 21 0.32 19.71 10.06
C ALA A 21 1.36 18.60 9.86
N LEU A 22 0.93 17.35 9.84
CA LEU A 22 1.84 16.23 9.62
C LEU A 22 2.36 16.16 8.17
N ILE A 23 1.54 16.51 7.17
CA ILE A 23 2.00 16.66 5.78
C ILE A 23 3.06 17.77 5.69
N ALA A 24 2.81 18.92 6.29
CA ALA A 24 3.76 20.04 6.32
C ALA A 24 5.08 19.64 7.02
N ALA A 25 4.98 18.96 8.18
CA ALA A 25 6.14 18.44 8.90
C ALA A 25 6.93 17.40 8.08
N CYS A 26 6.25 16.51 7.37
CA CYS A 26 6.88 15.51 6.50
C CYS A 26 7.77 16.17 5.44
N TYR A 27 7.24 17.15 4.72
CA TYR A 27 8.02 17.87 3.70
C TYR A 27 9.08 18.79 4.32
N ALA A 28 8.82 19.39 5.48
CA ALA A 28 9.82 20.16 6.22
C ALA A 28 11.00 19.29 6.63
N VAL A 29 10.77 18.09 7.16
CA VAL A 29 11.83 17.12 7.50
C VAL A 29 12.60 16.72 6.26
N TRP A 30 11.90 16.41 5.15
CA TRP A 30 12.54 16.08 3.87
C TRP A 30 13.46 17.19 3.37
N ALA A 31 12.97 18.43 3.35
CA ALA A 31 13.73 19.58 2.90
C ALA A 31 14.92 19.89 3.83
N THR A 32 14.69 19.88 5.15
CA THR A 32 15.74 20.12 6.14
C THR A 32 16.83 19.04 6.08
N ALA A 33 16.43 17.77 5.98
CA ALA A 33 17.38 16.67 5.88
C ALA A 33 18.23 16.75 4.61
N GLY A 34 17.61 17.07 3.47
CA GLY A 34 18.34 17.20 2.21
C GLY A 34 19.22 18.44 2.14
N PHE A 35 18.70 19.60 2.52
CA PHE A 35 19.40 20.87 2.33
C PHE A 35 20.43 21.19 3.41
N PHE A 36 20.09 20.98 4.69
CA PHE A 36 20.93 21.38 5.81
C PHE A 36 21.76 20.23 6.38
N LEU A 37 21.20 19.01 6.43
CA LEU A 37 21.88 17.91 7.11
C LEU A 37 22.72 17.05 6.18
N TRP A 38 22.36 16.94 4.91
CA TRP A 38 23.13 16.11 3.99
C TRP A 38 24.59 16.50 3.86
N PRO A 39 24.96 17.78 3.72
CA PRO A 39 26.35 18.18 3.58
C PRO A 39 27.22 17.87 4.80
N GLU A 40 26.67 17.99 6.02
CA GLU A 40 27.43 17.91 7.28
C GLU A 40 27.25 16.57 8.01
N TYR A 41 26.01 16.00 7.93
CA TYR A 41 25.61 14.81 8.68
C TYR A 41 24.89 13.80 7.79
N PRO A 42 25.58 13.22 6.77
CA PRO A 42 24.90 12.42 5.74
C PRO A 42 24.13 11.21 6.28
N LEU A 43 24.63 10.53 7.32
CA LEU A 43 23.90 9.39 7.90
C LEU A 43 22.60 9.83 8.60
N VAL A 44 22.60 10.99 9.28
CA VAL A 44 21.40 11.55 9.90
C VAL A 44 20.41 11.98 8.81
N ALA A 45 20.91 12.62 7.75
CA ALA A 45 20.10 13.00 6.60
C ALA A 45 19.44 11.77 5.95
N LEU A 46 20.18 10.71 5.67
CA LEU A 46 19.63 9.47 5.10
C LEU A 46 18.56 8.83 6.00
N LEU A 47 18.77 8.83 7.32
CA LEU A 47 17.77 8.34 8.26
C LEU A 47 16.49 9.17 8.21
N LEU A 48 16.59 10.50 8.29
CA LEU A 48 15.42 11.39 8.28
C LEU A 48 14.71 11.37 6.93
N LEU A 49 15.42 11.31 5.82
CA LEU A 49 14.85 11.10 4.48
C LEU A 49 14.09 9.77 4.40
N THR A 50 14.65 8.69 4.94
CA THR A 50 13.97 7.38 5.01
C THR A 50 12.65 7.48 5.76
N LEU A 51 12.64 8.13 6.92
CA LEU A 51 11.43 8.31 7.72
C LEU A 51 10.42 9.23 7.02
N ALA A 52 10.86 10.34 6.42
CA ALA A 52 9.98 11.24 5.68
C ALA A 52 9.32 10.55 4.47
N ILE A 53 10.08 9.75 3.71
CA ILE A 53 9.55 9.00 2.56
C ILE A 53 8.55 7.92 3.02
N SER A 54 8.84 7.22 4.11
CA SER A 54 7.88 6.25 4.70
C SER A 54 6.60 6.94 5.16
N LEU A 55 6.73 8.09 5.85
CA LEU A 55 5.59 8.86 6.32
C LEU A 55 4.77 9.39 5.15
N GLN A 56 5.41 9.91 4.10
CA GLN A 56 4.71 10.38 2.90
C GLN A 56 3.89 9.27 2.24
N SER A 57 4.39 8.03 2.20
CA SER A 57 3.61 6.89 1.70
C SER A 57 2.36 6.63 2.55
N SER A 58 2.45 6.76 3.87
CA SER A 58 1.29 6.65 4.77
C SER A 58 0.32 7.83 4.62
N LEU A 59 0.82 9.05 4.37
CA LEU A 59 0.00 10.22 4.09
C LEU A 59 -0.72 10.12 2.73
N MET A 60 -0.08 9.51 1.72
CA MET A 60 -0.75 9.17 0.45
C MET A 60 -1.92 8.20 0.67
N HIS A 61 -1.75 7.21 1.55
CA HIS A 61 -2.79 6.28 1.93
C HIS A 61 -3.97 7.00 2.60
N GLU A 62 -3.71 7.86 3.56
CA GLU A 62 -4.73 8.67 4.24
C GLU A 62 -5.48 9.58 3.25
N ALA A 63 -4.75 10.24 2.36
CA ALA A 63 -5.33 11.08 1.31
C ALA A 63 -6.19 10.29 0.31
N ALA A 64 -5.87 9.03 0.05
CA ALA A 64 -6.67 8.16 -0.80
C ALA A 64 -8.07 7.90 -0.22
N HIS A 65 -8.20 7.87 1.12
CA HIS A 65 -9.46 7.72 1.85
C HIS A 65 -10.24 9.03 2.04
N GLY A 66 -9.76 10.15 1.49
CA GLY A 66 -10.49 11.43 1.49
C GLY A 66 -10.11 12.35 2.65
N HIS A 67 -8.93 12.22 3.19
CA HIS A 67 -8.31 13.08 4.21
C HIS A 67 -7.21 13.95 3.59
N PRO A 68 -6.87 15.11 4.12
CA PRO A 68 -7.46 15.83 5.26
C PRO A 68 -8.67 16.69 4.91
N THR A 69 -9.11 16.68 3.66
CA THR A 69 -10.26 17.47 3.21
C THR A 69 -11.27 16.61 2.46
N ARG A 70 -12.48 17.13 2.26
CA ARG A 70 -13.47 16.47 1.41
C ARG A 70 -13.21 16.63 -0.09
N ASN A 71 -12.21 17.41 -0.46
CA ASN A 71 -11.85 17.66 -1.85
C ASN A 71 -10.66 16.80 -2.26
N GLY A 72 -10.91 15.78 -3.09
CA GLY A 72 -9.87 14.86 -3.55
C GLY A 72 -8.74 15.52 -4.37
N ALA A 73 -9.02 16.65 -5.06
CA ALA A 73 -7.97 17.38 -5.79
C ALA A 73 -7.03 18.13 -4.84
N ILE A 74 -7.56 18.70 -3.75
CA ILE A 74 -6.73 19.30 -2.69
C ILE A 74 -5.90 18.22 -2.00
N ASN A 75 -6.51 17.10 -1.64
CA ASN A 75 -5.81 15.98 -1.00
C ASN A 75 -4.67 15.44 -1.89
N GLU A 76 -4.94 15.29 -3.21
CA GLU A 76 -3.91 14.93 -4.18
C GLU A 76 -2.77 15.94 -4.21
N LEU A 77 -3.09 17.24 -4.33
CA LEU A 77 -2.07 18.30 -4.38
C LEU A 77 -1.14 18.28 -3.17
N LEU A 78 -1.70 18.01 -1.98
CA LEU A 78 -0.94 17.97 -0.73
C LEU A 78 0.06 16.82 -0.65
N VAL A 79 -0.18 15.69 -1.33
CA VAL A 79 0.65 14.48 -1.18
C VAL A 79 1.29 13.99 -2.48
N ALA A 80 0.98 14.61 -3.63
CA ALA A 80 1.39 14.10 -4.94
C ALA A 80 2.86 14.34 -5.29
N LEU A 81 3.60 15.15 -4.51
CA LEU A 81 5.03 15.35 -4.74
C LEU A 81 5.79 14.05 -4.44
N PRO A 82 6.39 13.38 -5.45
CA PRO A 82 6.85 12.01 -5.31
C PRO A 82 8.25 11.91 -4.70
N ILE A 83 8.42 12.28 -3.43
CA ILE A 83 9.71 12.20 -2.74
C ILE A 83 10.20 10.75 -2.59
N GLY A 84 9.32 9.75 -2.66
CA GLY A 84 9.66 8.32 -2.70
C GLY A 84 9.97 7.78 -4.11
N LEU A 85 9.90 8.60 -5.15
CA LEU A 85 10.23 8.39 -6.57
C LEU A 85 9.32 7.43 -7.37
N THR A 86 8.77 6.37 -6.81
CA THR A 86 8.30 5.22 -7.61
C THR A 86 6.80 5.13 -7.83
N TRP A 87 5.96 5.57 -6.89
CA TRP A 87 4.54 5.31 -6.94
C TRP A 87 3.72 6.55 -7.33
N PRO A 88 3.11 6.61 -8.53
CA PRO A 88 2.17 7.66 -8.88
C PRO A 88 0.95 7.66 -7.94
N TYR A 89 0.67 8.77 -7.26
CA TYR A 89 -0.43 8.87 -6.30
C TYR A 89 -1.77 8.37 -6.87
N ARG A 90 -2.11 8.77 -8.10
CA ARG A 90 -3.37 8.36 -8.75
C ARG A 90 -3.45 6.86 -8.98
N ARG A 91 -2.30 6.22 -9.31
CA ARG A 91 -2.26 4.76 -9.46
C ARG A 91 -2.39 4.08 -8.12
N PHE A 92 -1.62 4.50 -7.13
CA PHE A 92 -1.73 4.01 -5.75
C PHE A 92 -3.19 4.13 -5.26
N ARG A 93 -3.77 5.33 -5.31
CA ARG A 93 -5.15 5.58 -4.87
C ARG A 93 -6.15 4.65 -5.56
N SER A 94 -6.03 4.48 -6.86
CA SER A 94 -6.97 3.66 -7.63
C SER A 94 -6.88 2.17 -7.29
N ILE A 95 -5.66 1.66 -7.10
CA ILE A 95 -5.40 0.27 -6.69
C ILE A 95 -5.94 0.05 -5.27
N HIS A 96 -5.58 0.93 -4.36
CA HIS A 96 -5.93 0.85 -2.95
C HIS A 96 -7.44 0.93 -2.68
N LEU A 97 -8.14 1.87 -3.30
CA LEU A 97 -9.60 1.96 -3.17
C LEU A 97 -10.32 0.73 -3.77
N ARG A 98 -9.75 0.11 -4.80
CA ARG A 98 -10.26 -1.16 -5.31
C ARG A 98 -10.03 -2.30 -4.31
N HIS A 99 -8.85 -2.36 -3.69
CA HIS A 99 -8.55 -3.31 -2.63
C HIS A 99 -9.56 -3.21 -1.46
N HIS A 100 -9.90 -2.00 -1.02
CA HIS A 100 -10.93 -1.78 0.00
C HIS A 100 -12.37 -2.15 -0.44
N ALA A 101 -12.65 -2.10 -1.72
CA ALA A 101 -13.98 -2.42 -2.26
C ALA A 101 -14.16 -3.92 -2.54
N ASP A 102 -13.11 -4.73 -2.47
CA ASP A 102 -13.17 -6.16 -2.79
C ASP A 102 -13.34 -7.01 -1.52
N GLU A 103 -14.44 -7.76 -1.45
CA GLU A 103 -14.70 -8.71 -0.35
C GLU A 103 -13.75 -9.92 -0.39
N ARG A 104 -13.05 -10.14 -1.50
CA ARG A 104 -12.12 -11.26 -1.70
C ARG A 104 -10.67 -10.88 -1.43
N LEU A 105 -10.44 -10.14 -0.35
CA LEU A 105 -9.09 -9.80 0.09
C LEU A 105 -8.16 -11.01 0.00
N THR A 106 -6.95 -10.77 -0.52
CA THR A 106 -5.88 -11.75 -0.77
C THR A 106 -6.01 -12.61 -2.03
N ASP A 107 -7.14 -12.58 -2.75
CA ASP A 107 -7.27 -13.28 -4.02
C ASP A 107 -6.36 -12.65 -5.09
N PRO A 108 -5.38 -13.40 -5.67
CA PRO A 108 -4.42 -12.82 -6.62
C PRO A 108 -5.02 -12.42 -7.98
N LEU A 109 -6.28 -12.73 -8.25
CA LEU A 109 -6.98 -12.38 -9.49
C LEU A 109 -7.87 -11.15 -9.34
N ASP A 110 -8.35 -10.89 -8.13
CA ASP A 110 -9.32 -9.85 -7.85
C ASP A 110 -8.76 -8.73 -6.97
N ASP A 111 -7.98 -9.08 -5.93
CA ASP A 111 -7.32 -8.11 -5.05
C ASP A 111 -6.00 -7.63 -5.67
N PRO A 112 -5.91 -6.35 -6.09
CA PRO A 112 -4.71 -5.84 -6.74
C PRO A 112 -3.51 -5.69 -5.79
N GLU A 113 -3.72 -5.75 -4.47
CA GLU A 113 -2.66 -5.69 -3.45
C GLU A 113 -2.27 -7.08 -2.94
N SER A 114 -2.87 -8.14 -3.49
CA SER A 114 -2.52 -9.51 -3.11
C SER A 114 -1.08 -9.87 -3.48
N TYR A 115 -0.32 -10.35 -2.52
CA TYR A 115 1.02 -10.91 -2.72
C TYR A 115 0.98 -12.40 -3.10
N PHE A 116 -0.16 -13.06 -3.00
CA PHE A 116 -0.32 -14.45 -3.42
C PHE A 116 -0.23 -14.62 -4.93
N LYS A 117 0.04 -15.86 -5.33
CA LYS A 117 0.01 -16.26 -6.74
C LYS A 117 -0.96 -17.42 -6.93
N ALA A 118 -1.64 -17.47 -8.07
CA ALA A 118 -2.32 -18.67 -8.49
C ALA A 118 -1.28 -19.75 -8.85
N LEU A 119 -1.59 -21.04 -8.61
CA LEU A 119 -0.65 -22.14 -8.82
C LEU A 119 -0.05 -22.14 -10.24
N TRP A 120 -0.91 -22.01 -11.27
CA TRP A 120 -0.47 -22.02 -12.66
C TRP A 120 0.43 -20.84 -13.03
N HIS A 121 0.22 -19.66 -12.44
CA HIS A 121 1.13 -18.52 -12.61
C HIS A 121 2.47 -18.77 -11.94
N TYR A 122 2.45 -19.34 -10.72
CA TYR A 122 3.67 -19.63 -9.97
C TYR A 122 4.51 -20.72 -10.67
N GLN A 123 3.88 -21.78 -11.17
CA GLN A 123 4.55 -22.87 -11.90
C GLN A 123 5.15 -22.42 -13.24
N ALA A 124 4.53 -21.43 -13.90
CA ALA A 124 5.05 -20.85 -15.14
C ALA A 124 6.26 -19.92 -14.94
N MET A 125 6.60 -19.58 -13.70
CA MET A 125 7.75 -18.70 -13.41
C MET A 125 9.07 -19.49 -13.42
N PRO A 126 10.20 -18.85 -13.82
CA PRO A 126 11.52 -19.44 -13.64
C PRO A 126 11.78 -19.81 -12.17
N ALA A 127 12.51 -20.90 -11.94
CA ALA A 127 12.82 -21.38 -10.57
C ALA A 127 13.52 -20.32 -9.71
N SER A 128 14.37 -19.48 -10.29
CA SER A 128 15.00 -18.35 -9.63
C SER A 128 13.99 -17.33 -9.09
N LEU A 129 12.96 -17.00 -9.88
CA LEU A 129 11.90 -16.08 -9.43
C LEU A 129 11.02 -16.74 -8.35
N GLN A 130 10.73 -18.03 -8.48
CA GLN A 130 10.01 -18.78 -7.42
C GLN A 130 10.79 -18.73 -6.09
N ALA A 131 12.10 -18.94 -6.13
CA ALA A 131 12.98 -18.85 -4.97
C ALA A 131 12.99 -17.44 -4.36
N LEU A 132 13.11 -16.38 -5.19
CA LEU A 132 13.03 -14.99 -4.74
C LEU A 132 11.69 -14.67 -4.07
N LEU A 133 10.57 -15.15 -4.63
CA LEU A 133 9.24 -14.97 -4.04
C LEU A 133 9.10 -15.73 -2.72
N ALA A 134 9.70 -16.91 -2.58
CA ALA A 134 9.72 -17.65 -1.32
C ALA A 134 10.49 -16.89 -0.22
N VAL A 135 11.66 -16.35 -0.53
CA VAL A 135 12.43 -15.48 0.39
C VAL A 135 11.65 -14.22 0.72
N ASN A 136 11.09 -13.53 -0.28
CA ASN A 136 10.26 -12.33 -0.10
C ASN A 136 9.00 -12.57 0.75
N ASN A 137 8.59 -13.82 0.92
CA ASN A 137 7.45 -14.21 1.75
C ASN A 137 7.82 -14.40 3.24
N THR A 138 9.04 -14.07 3.64
CA THR A 138 9.47 -13.87 5.04
C THR A 138 9.51 -12.38 5.35
N MET A 139 9.48 -11.98 6.63
CA MET A 139 9.52 -10.56 6.99
C MET A 139 10.85 -9.90 6.60
N VAL A 140 11.98 -10.55 6.87
CA VAL A 140 13.31 -10.04 6.48
C VAL A 140 13.45 -10.01 4.96
N GLY A 141 13.03 -11.08 4.28
CA GLY A 141 13.02 -11.10 2.82
C GLY A 141 12.14 -10.00 2.22
N ARG A 142 10.97 -9.73 2.79
CA ARG A 142 10.07 -8.65 2.38
C ARG A 142 10.72 -7.27 2.58
N PHE A 143 11.41 -7.06 3.70
CA PHE A 143 12.14 -5.81 3.95
C PHE A 143 13.25 -5.61 2.91
N LEU A 144 14.02 -6.65 2.60
CA LEU A 144 15.16 -6.57 1.70
C LEU A 144 14.78 -6.61 0.21
N LEU A 145 13.81 -7.42 -0.19
CA LEU A 145 13.48 -7.67 -1.60
C LEU A 145 12.13 -7.06 -2.01
N GLY A 146 11.28 -6.75 -1.02
CA GLY A 146 9.91 -6.27 -1.27
C GLY A 146 9.85 -5.06 -2.19
N PRO A 147 10.58 -3.96 -1.92
CA PRO A 147 10.56 -2.79 -2.80
C PRO A 147 10.99 -3.11 -4.23
N LEU A 148 12.03 -3.92 -4.41
CA LEU A 148 12.52 -4.30 -5.75
C LEU A 148 11.46 -5.09 -6.52
N LEU A 149 10.91 -6.13 -5.91
CA LEU A 149 9.96 -7.03 -6.57
C LEU A 149 8.60 -6.35 -6.81
N SER A 150 8.12 -5.55 -5.86
CA SER A 150 6.87 -4.82 -5.99
C SER A 150 6.97 -3.72 -7.05
N ASN A 151 8.06 -2.94 -7.06
CA ASN A 151 8.28 -1.91 -8.07
C ASN A 151 8.44 -2.51 -9.46
N ALA A 152 9.23 -3.58 -9.62
CA ALA A 152 9.38 -4.25 -10.90
C ALA A 152 8.04 -4.80 -11.42
N GLY A 153 7.27 -5.46 -10.57
CA GLY A 153 5.94 -5.98 -10.93
C GLY A 153 4.94 -4.86 -11.29
N PHE A 154 4.92 -3.79 -10.50
CA PHE A 154 4.07 -2.63 -10.73
C PHE A 154 4.41 -1.92 -12.04
N LEU A 155 5.69 -1.61 -12.28
CA LEU A 155 6.16 -0.96 -13.50
C LEU A 155 5.86 -1.80 -14.74
N ALA A 156 6.14 -3.11 -14.69
CA ALA A 156 5.83 -4.03 -15.79
C ALA A 156 4.32 -4.12 -16.07
N GLY A 157 3.50 -4.13 -15.01
CA GLY A 157 2.04 -4.12 -15.10
C GLY A 157 1.51 -2.84 -15.76
N ASP A 158 1.95 -1.69 -15.28
CA ASP A 158 1.52 -0.39 -15.81
C ASP A 158 2.03 -0.15 -17.23
N ALA A 159 3.25 -0.59 -17.57
CA ALA A 159 3.76 -0.54 -18.95
C ALA A 159 2.86 -1.33 -19.92
N LYS A 160 2.38 -2.50 -19.52
CA LYS A 160 1.42 -3.29 -20.33
C LYS A 160 0.09 -2.57 -20.50
N LEU A 161 -0.43 -1.94 -19.43
CA LEU A 161 -1.67 -1.16 -19.49
C LEU A 161 -1.53 0.07 -20.40
N ILE A 162 -0.40 0.78 -20.32
CA ILE A 162 -0.10 1.93 -21.18
C ILE A 162 0.00 1.49 -22.65
N ALA A 163 0.70 0.37 -22.93
CA ALA A 163 0.81 -0.20 -24.27
C ALA A 163 -0.55 -0.67 -24.82
N ALA A 164 -1.44 -1.15 -23.95
CA ALA A 164 -2.84 -1.48 -24.29
C ALA A 164 -3.75 -0.24 -24.45
N GLY A 165 -3.22 0.97 -24.31
CA GLY A 165 -3.97 2.22 -24.53
C GLY A 165 -4.74 2.73 -23.32
N ASP A 166 -4.46 2.27 -22.10
CA ASP A 166 -5.12 2.77 -20.89
C ASP A 166 -4.78 4.24 -20.61
N LYS A 167 -5.74 5.11 -20.91
CA LYS A 167 -5.58 6.57 -20.79
C LYS A 167 -5.48 7.03 -19.34
N ALA A 168 -6.10 6.32 -18.39
CA ALA A 168 -6.09 6.69 -16.99
C ALA A 168 -4.71 6.40 -16.37
N VAL A 169 -4.14 5.22 -16.65
CA VAL A 169 -2.79 4.87 -16.23
C VAL A 169 -1.76 5.83 -16.84
N ARG A 170 -1.84 6.09 -18.16
CA ARG A 170 -0.96 7.06 -18.83
C ARG A 170 -1.03 8.44 -18.19
N ARG A 171 -2.24 8.95 -17.89
CA ARG A 171 -2.42 10.25 -17.25
C ARG A 171 -1.82 10.28 -15.84
N ALA A 172 -1.98 9.20 -15.07
CA ALA A 172 -1.39 9.08 -13.74
C ALA A 172 0.14 9.19 -13.80
N TRP A 173 0.76 8.51 -14.76
CA TRP A 173 2.21 8.58 -14.99
C TRP A 173 2.67 9.98 -15.45
N LEU A 174 1.92 10.66 -16.31
CA LEU A 174 2.26 12.03 -16.72
C LEU A 174 2.28 13.01 -15.53
N HIS A 175 1.32 12.90 -14.60
CA HIS A 175 1.33 13.70 -13.37
C HIS A 175 2.53 13.34 -12.47
N HIS A 176 2.84 12.07 -12.36
CA HIS A 176 3.99 11.62 -11.58
C HIS A 176 5.32 12.13 -12.16
N LEU A 177 5.49 12.03 -13.47
CA LEU A 177 6.67 12.57 -14.17
C LEU A 177 6.79 14.09 -13.99
N ALA A 178 5.68 14.83 -14.00
CA ALA A 178 5.69 16.27 -13.69
C ALA A 178 6.16 16.53 -12.24
N GLY A 179 5.74 15.70 -11.29
CA GLY A 179 6.26 15.78 -9.91
C GLY A 179 7.75 15.42 -9.80
N LEU A 180 8.21 14.39 -10.51
CA LEU A 180 9.62 14.02 -10.57
C LEU A 180 10.48 15.12 -11.21
N ALA A 181 9.96 15.85 -12.19
CA ALA A 181 10.62 17.02 -12.79
C ALA A 181 10.83 18.19 -11.79
N ILE A 182 10.17 18.14 -10.64
CA ILE A 182 10.42 19.05 -9.51
C ILE A 182 11.37 18.40 -8.50
N VAL A 183 11.08 17.18 -8.07
CA VAL A 183 11.85 16.51 -6.99
C VAL A 183 13.29 16.24 -7.41
N LEU A 184 13.53 15.73 -8.61
CA LEU A 184 14.88 15.36 -9.04
C LEU A 184 15.82 16.57 -9.15
N PRO A 185 15.44 17.71 -9.75
CA PRO A 185 16.28 18.91 -9.70
C PRO A 185 16.54 19.44 -8.28
N VAL A 186 15.56 19.38 -7.39
CA VAL A 186 15.76 19.76 -5.99
C VAL A 186 16.79 18.85 -5.33
N VAL A 187 16.70 17.53 -5.52
CA VAL A 187 17.67 16.57 -4.96
C VAL A 187 19.08 16.81 -5.53
N LEU A 188 19.19 16.95 -6.85
CA LEU A 188 20.48 17.00 -7.53
C LEU A 188 21.19 18.35 -7.40
N PHE A 189 20.44 19.47 -7.43
CA PHE A 189 21.00 20.81 -7.55
C PHE A 189 20.76 21.70 -6.33
N VAL A 190 19.73 21.43 -5.50
CA VAL A 190 19.47 22.20 -4.27
C VAL A 190 20.04 21.48 -3.06
N PHE A 191 19.87 20.16 -2.96
CA PHE A 191 20.48 19.37 -1.89
C PHE A 191 21.93 18.98 -2.19
N ASP A 192 22.37 19.16 -3.43
CA ASP A 192 23.66 18.69 -3.94
C ASP A 192 23.91 17.20 -3.59
N MET A 193 22.83 16.41 -3.67
CA MET A 193 22.82 15.00 -3.32
C MET A 193 22.84 14.15 -4.61
N PRO A 194 23.88 13.31 -4.82
CA PRO A 194 23.91 12.46 -5.99
C PRO A 194 22.75 11.44 -5.95
N LEU A 195 22.19 11.14 -7.11
CA LEU A 195 20.99 10.31 -7.22
C LEU A 195 21.13 8.95 -6.51
N TRP A 196 22.30 8.31 -6.62
CA TRP A 196 22.54 7.03 -5.94
C TRP A 196 22.40 7.14 -4.41
N ALA A 197 22.82 8.25 -3.80
CA ALA A 197 22.67 8.48 -2.37
C ALA A 197 21.19 8.68 -2.00
N TYR A 198 20.40 9.36 -2.84
CA TYR A 198 18.96 9.53 -2.62
C TYR A 198 18.17 8.23 -2.83
N LEU A 199 18.63 7.35 -3.70
CA LEU A 199 18.00 6.03 -3.89
C LEU A 199 18.05 5.16 -2.62
N VAL A 200 19.04 5.36 -1.74
CA VAL A 200 19.12 4.63 -0.47
C VAL A 200 17.92 4.92 0.44
N PRO A 201 17.62 6.16 0.84
CA PRO A 201 16.44 6.46 1.66
C PRO A 201 15.13 6.19 0.92
N ALA A 202 15.06 6.35 -0.41
CA ALA A 202 13.90 5.98 -1.19
C ALA A 202 13.60 4.48 -1.10
N TYR A 203 14.63 3.64 -1.19
CA TYR A 203 14.50 2.19 -1.02
C TYR A 203 14.15 1.80 0.41
N LEU A 204 14.90 2.30 1.39
CA LEU A 204 14.69 1.98 2.81
C LEU A 204 13.33 2.47 3.31
N GLY A 205 12.84 3.61 2.81
CA GLY A 205 11.51 4.11 3.12
C GLY A 205 10.40 3.14 2.68
N GLN A 206 10.51 2.59 1.48
CA GLN A 206 9.62 1.55 1.00
C GLN A 206 9.79 0.23 1.78
N SER A 207 11.04 -0.11 2.18
CA SER A 207 11.31 -1.28 3.01
C SER A 207 10.62 -1.19 4.37
N LEU A 208 10.60 -0.02 5.01
CA LEU A 208 9.85 0.19 6.26
C LEU A 208 8.34 -0.01 6.07
N ILE A 209 7.78 0.53 5.00
CA ILE A 209 6.36 0.28 4.64
C ILE A 209 6.12 -1.20 4.35
N SER A 210 7.09 -1.91 3.78
CA SER A 210 6.99 -3.35 3.50
C SER A 210 6.82 -4.20 4.76
N ILE A 211 7.31 -3.76 5.93
CA ILE A 211 7.05 -4.43 7.22
C ILE A 211 5.56 -4.40 7.54
N ARG A 212 4.93 -3.23 7.36
CA ARG A 212 3.50 -3.03 7.58
C ARG A 212 2.69 -3.88 6.60
N THR A 213 2.91 -3.72 5.29
CA THR A 213 2.14 -4.41 4.25
C THR A 213 2.36 -5.94 4.26
N TYR A 214 3.51 -6.43 4.71
CA TYR A 214 3.72 -7.86 4.97
C TYR A 214 2.74 -8.40 6.00
N ALA A 215 2.47 -7.61 7.04
CA ALA A 215 1.65 -8.02 8.17
C ALA A 215 0.15 -7.89 7.88
N GLU A 216 -0.28 -6.89 7.14
CA GLU A 216 -1.67 -6.41 7.00
C GLU A 216 -2.67 -7.50 6.66
N HIS A 217 -2.35 -8.39 5.72
CA HIS A 217 -3.28 -9.41 5.25
C HIS A 217 -2.72 -10.82 5.32
N ARG A 218 -3.61 -11.77 5.65
CA ARG A 218 -3.41 -13.22 5.47
C ARG A 218 -4.63 -13.81 4.78
N TRP A 219 -4.48 -14.96 4.17
CA TRP A 219 -5.64 -15.74 3.78
C TRP A 219 -6.29 -16.41 5.01
N SER A 220 -7.60 -16.34 5.06
CA SER A 220 -8.45 -17.07 6.01
C SER A 220 -9.75 -17.43 5.32
N GLU A 221 -10.37 -18.57 5.70
CA GLU A 221 -11.71 -18.93 5.21
C GLU A 221 -12.73 -17.85 5.59
N ARG A 222 -12.63 -17.34 6.83
CA ARG A 222 -13.44 -16.23 7.29
C ARG A 222 -12.88 -14.90 6.78
N PRO A 223 -13.66 -14.09 6.04
CA PRO A 223 -13.18 -12.80 5.53
C PRO A 223 -12.63 -11.88 6.62
N ASP A 224 -13.28 -11.85 7.77
CA ASP A 224 -12.86 -11.03 8.92
C ASP A 224 -11.49 -11.43 9.49
N GLY A 225 -11.09 -12.70 9.34
CA GLY A 225 -9.76 -13.18 9.75
C GLY A 225 -8.62 -12.80 8.81
N ARG A 226 -8.89 -12.05 7.74
CA ARG A 226 -7.88 -11.70 6.71
C ARG A 226 -7.11 -10.43 6.99
N THR A 227 -7.52 -9.65 7.99
CA THR A 227 -6.92 -8.33 8.26
C THR A 227 -6.41 -8.24 9.70
N LEU A 228 -5.20 -7.73 9.86
CA LEU A 228 -4.43 -7.72 11.11
C LEU A 228 -4.83 -6.61 12.08
N ILE A 229 -4.62 -6.89 13.37
CA ILE A 229 -4.45 -5.88 14.42
C ILE A 229 -3.08 -6.09 15.08
N VAL A 230 -2.21 -5.06 15.03
CA VAL A 230 -1.03 -4.95 15.89
C VAL A 230 -1.31 -3.85 16.89
N GLU A 231 -1.40 -4.20 18.19
CA GLU A 231 -1.92 -3.26 19.18
C GLU A 231 -0.93 -2.14 19.54
N HIS A 232 0.33 -2.50 19.77
CA HIS A 232 1.35 -1.55 20.21
C HIS A 232 2.51 -1.49 19.23
N THR A 233 2.90 -0.27 18.84
CA THR A 233 4.08 -0.08 18.01
C THR A 233 4.66 1.32 18.17
N PRO A 234 6.00 1.46 18.25
CA PRO A 234 6.64 2.77 18.17
C PRO A 234 6.51 3.40 16.78
N LEU A 235 6.13 2.62 15.76
CA LEU A 235 5.94 3.07 14.39
C LEU A 235 4.51 3.58 14.11
N ALA A 236 3.67 3.74 15.14
CA ALA A 236 2.27 4.13 14.98
C ALA A 236 2.12 5.45 14.22
N LEU A 237 2.93 6.46 14.53
CA LEU A 237 2.92 7.73 13.81
C LEU A 237 3.40 7.56 12.36
N LEU A 238 4.45 6.80 12.13
CA LEU A 238 4.99 6.54 10.79
C LEU A 238 3.98 5.81 9.90
N PHE A 239 3.19 4.92 10.49
CA PHE A 239 2.17 4.14 9.80
C PHE A 239 0.77 4.75 9.88
N LEU A 240 0.61 5.93 10.50
CA LEU A 240 -0.68 6.61 10.72
C LEU A 240 -1.71 5.67 11.35
N ASN A 241 -1.30 4.95 12.42
CA ASN A 241 -2.11 3.96 13.13
C ASN A 241 -2.69 2.84 12.25
N ASN A 242 -2.18 2.66 11.02
CA ASN A 242 -2.62 1.57 10.15
C ASN A 242 -2.11 0.18 10.61
N ASN A 243 -1.41 0.11 11.74
CA ASN A 243 -1.21 -1.12 12.50
C ASN A 243 -2.54 -1.68 13.06
N LEU A 244 -3.58 -0.85 13.19
CA LEU A 244 -4.96 -1.24 13.51
C LEU A 244 -5.75 -1.52 12.22
N HIS A 245 -5.17 -2.29 11.31
CA HIS A 245 -5.61 -2.42 9.93
C HIS A 245 -7.03 -2.99 9.77
N TYR A 246 -7.44 -3.92 10.66
CA TYR A 246 -8.81 -4.41 10.69
C TYR A 246 -9.84 -3.30 10.98
N VAL A 247 -9.53 -2.44 11.95
CA VAL A 247 -10.41 -1.30 12.28
C VAL A 247 -10.47 -0.32 11.13
N HIS A 248 -9.33 -0.06 10.49
CA HIS A 248 -9.23 0.79 9.30
C HIS A 248 -10.08 0.23 8.13
N HIS A 249 -9.98 -1.06 7.81
CA HIS A 249 -10.80 -1.68 6.76
C HIS A 249 -12.31 -1.62 7.03
N LYS A 250 -12.71 -1.71 8.30
CA LYS A 250 -14.14 -1.57 8.67
C LYS A 250 -14.62 -0.12 8.65
N MET A 251 -13.73 0.83 8.87
CA MET A 251 -14.06 2.26 8.98
C MET A 251 -13.03 3.15 8.25
N PRO A 252 -12.84 2.98 6.92
CA PRO A 252 -11.77 3.64 6.18
C PRO A 252 -11.92 5.17 6.08
N ALA A 253 -13.11 5.70 6.35
CA ALA A 253 -13.38 7.14 6.40
C ALA A 253 -13.09 7.78 7.76
N VAL A 254 -12.58 7.02 8.74
CA VAL A 254 -12.15 7.55 10.04
C VAL A 254 -10.69 7.96 9.94
N ALA A 255 -10.40 9.22 10.30
CA ALA A 255 -9.05 9.77 10.27
C ALA A 255 -8.10 9.00 11.19
N TRP A 256 -6.86 8.81 10.75
CA TRP A 256 -5.83 7.99 11.40
C TRP A 256 -5.65 8.26 12.90
N TYR A 257 -5.73 9.52 13.34
CA TYR A 257 -5.51 9.90 14.75
C TYR A 257 -6.68 9.51 15.67
N ARG A 258 -7.85 9.12 15.10
CA ARG A 258 -9.02 8.65 15.84
C ARG A 258 -9.08 7.12 15.96
N LEU A 259 -8.34 6.39 15.14
CA LEU A 259 -8.33 4.92 15.14
C LEU A 259 -7.95 4.31 16.50
N PRO A 260 -6.94 4.84 17.25
CA PRO A 260 -6.58 4.28 18.55
C PRO A 260 -7.69 4.42 19.60
N GLU A 261 -8.43 5.53 19.59
CA GLU A 261 -9.57 5.73 20.49
C GLU A 261 -10.68 4.74 20.16
N LEU A 262 -11.07 4.69 18.89
CA LEU A 262 -12.09 3.77 18.39
C LEU A 262 -11.76 2.30 18.68
N PHE A 263 -10.49 1.92 18.57
CA PHE A 263 -10.04 0.58 18.91
C PHE A 263 -10.20 0.31 20.42
N ARG A 264 -9.75 1.22 21.28
CA ARG A 264 -9.79 1.07 22.74
C ARG A 264 -11.22 0.95 23.28
N GLU A 265 -12.16 1.77 22.77
CA GLU A 265 -13.56 1.76 23.16
C GLU A 265 -14.24 0.40 22.94
N ARG A 266 -13.87 -0.31 21.89
CA ARG A 266 -14.50 -1.56 21.48
C ARG A 266 -13.49 -2.70 21.28
N ARG A 267 -12.38 -2.67 22.02
CA ARG A 267 -11.26 -3.60 21.85
C ARG A 267 -11.68 -5.07 21.82
N ALA A 268 -12.49 -5.50 22.79
CA ALA A 268 -12.93 -6.88 22.88
C ALA A 268 -13.78 -7.30 21.66
N GLU A 269 -14.62 -6.41 21.15
CA GLU A 269 -15.45 -6.66 19.96
C GLU A 269 -14.57 -6.78 18.70
N TRP A 270 -13.61 -5.87 18.52
CA TRP A 270 -12.68 -5.90 17.38
C TRP A 270 -11.84 -7.18 17.37
N LEU A 271 -11.28 -7.58 18.52
CA LEU A 271 -10.48 -8.79 18.63
C LEU A 271 -11.30 -10.07 18.42
N LYS A 272 -12.55 -10.08 18.84
CA LYS A 272 -13.45 -11.20 18.57
C LYS A 272 -13.84 -11.26 17.09
N ALA A 273 -14.09 -10.11 16.48
CA ALA A 273 -14.54 -10.04 15.10
C ALA A 273 -13.44 -10.41 14.09
N ASN A 274 -12.20 -10.01 14.33
CA ASN A 274 -11.09 -10.25 13.39
C ASN A 274 -10.52 -11.69 13.41
N ASP A 275 -11.25 -12.64 14.02
CA ASP A 275 -10.88 -14.07 14.02
C ASP A 275 -9.47 -14.35 14.59
N GLY A 276 -9.05 -13.54 15.57
CA GLY A 276 -7.78 -13.72 16.29
C GLY A 276 -6.53 -13.40 15.46
N TYR A 277 -6.64 -12.73 14.32
CA TYR A 277 -5.46 -12.24 13.61
C TYR A 277 -4.90 -10.99 14.28
N TYR A 278 -4.25 -11.22 15.41
CA TYR A 278 -3.79 -10.23 16.34
C TYR A 278 -2.36 -10.51 16.80
N TYR A 279 -1.57 -9.44 16.91
CA TYR A 279 -0.25 -9.45 17.53
C TYR A 279 -0.13 -8.29 18.52
N PRO A 280 0.49 -8.49 19.70
CA PRO A 280 0.68 -7.41 20.66
C PRO A 280 1.60 -6.31 20.14
N ASN A 281 2.57 -6.65 19.29
CA ASN A 281 3.50 -5.72 18.64
C ASN A 281 4.20 -6.35 17.44
N TYR A 282 4.90 -5.55 16.62
CA TYR A 282 5.65 -6.06 15.45
C TYR A 282 6.83 -6.95 15.83
N LEU A 283 7.39 -6.82 17.04
CA LEU A 283 8.47 -7.70 17.49
C LEU A 283 7.97 -9.14 17.68
N ALA A 284 6.76 -9.32 18.20
CA ALA A 284 6.15 -10.65 18.30
C ALA A 284 5.95 -11.28 16.91
N LEU A 285 5.44 -10.51 15.96
CA LEU A 285 5.28 -10.94 14.57
C LEU A 285 6.64 -11.23 13.90
N MET A 286 7.66 -10.40 14.16
CA MET A 286 9.00 -10.61 13.63
C MET A 286 9.65 -11.88 14.21
N ARG A 287 9.50 -12.16 15.51
CA ARG A 287 10.01 -13.40 16.11
C ARG A 287 9.46 -14.67 15.45
N GLU A 288 8.21 -14.59 14.99
CA GLU A 288 7.55 -15.72 14.32
C GLU A 288 7.94 -15.85 12.85
N PHE A 289 8.02 -14.72 12.12
CA PHE A 289 8.12 -14.70 10.65
C PHE A 289 9.38 -14.02 10.10
N ALA A 290 10.37 -13.70 10.91
CA ALA A 290 11.61 -13.09 10.40
C ALA A 290 12.18 -13.87 9.22
N PHE A 291 12.32 -15.18 9.37
CA PHE A 291 12.91 -16.11 8.39
C PHE A 291 11.95 -17.24 7.98
N ARG A 292 10.72 -17.21 8.47
CA ARG A 292 9.68 -18.17 8.11
C ARG A 292 8.59 -17.50 7.27
N PRO A 293 8.08 -18.14 6.22
CA PRO A 293 6.97 -17.60 5.48
C PRO A 293 5.71 -17.58 6.35
N LYS A 294 4.97 -16.48 6.32
CA LYS A 294 3.69 -16.36 7.04
C LYS A 294 2.64 -17.31 6.45
N GLN A 295 2.63 -17.46 5.15
CA GLN A 295 1.75 -18.36 4.40
C GLN A 295 2.44 -18.78 3.10
N PRO A 296 1.98 -19.81 2.38
CA PRO A 296 2.55 -20.17 1.07
C PRO A 296 2.46 -19.03 0.06
N VAL A 297 3.38 -18.98 -0.90
CA VAL A 297 3.31 -18.03 -2.03
C VAL A 297 2.06 -18.29 -2.90
N VAL A 298 1.72 -19.57 -3.06
CA VAL A 298 0.51 -19.98 -3.79
C VAL A 298 -0.72 -19.84 -2.89
N HIS A 299 -1.73 -19.15 -3.40
CA HIS A 299 -2.98 -18.94 -2.67
C HIS A 299 -3.66 -20.28 -2.34
N PRO A 300 -4.08 -20.52 -1.07
CA PRO A 300 -4.58 -21.83 -0.65
C PRO A 300 -5.76 -22.37 -1.45
N VAL A 301 -6.66 -21.50 -1.91
CA VAL A 301 -7.83 -21.90 -2.72
C VAL A 301 -7.48 -22.12 -4.19
N LEU A 302 -6.48 -21.42 -4.72
CA LEU A 302 -6.08 -21.49 -6.14
C LEU A 302 -4.93 -22.47 -6.38
N ARG A 303 -4.93 -23.59 -5.65
CA ARG A 303 -3.97 -24.70 -5.78
C ARG A 303 -4.40 -25.76 -6.77
N ARG A 304 -5.64 -25.72 -7.28
CA ARG A 304 -6.12 -26.69 -8.27
C ARG A 304 -5.31 -26.51 -9.55
N GLU A 305 -4.80 -27.62 -10.08
CA GLU A 305 -4.25 -27.66 -11.41
C GLU A 305 -5.39 -27.37 -12.41
N LEU A 306 -5.09 -26.58 -13.44
CA LEU A 306 -6.00 -26.47 -14.56
C LEU A 306 -6.03 -27.86 -15.22
N GLU A 307 -7.22 -28.42 -15.41
CA GLU A 307 -7.37 -29.67 -16.13
C GLU A 307 -6.63 -29.58 -17.49
N PRO A 308 -5.86 -30.60 -17.88
CA PRO A 308 -5.17 -30.61 -19.15
C PRO A 308 -6.14 -30.31 -20.28
N GLY A 309 -5.87 -29.28 -21.09
CA GLY A 309 -6.70 -28.87 -22.21
C GLY A 309 -7.66 -27.69 -21.94
N ARG A 310 -7.89 -27.28 -20.71
CA ARG A 310 -8.61 -26.03 -20.41
C ARG A 310 -7.63 -24.86 -20.35
N ALA A 311 -7.48 -24.18 -21.46
CA ALA A 311 -6.78 -22.89 -21.45
C ALA A 311 -7.57 -21.91 -20.58
N PHE A 312 -6.96 -21.44 -19.48
CA PHE A 312 -7.47 -20.30 -18.72
C PHE A 312 -7.47 -19.08 -19.63
N ARG A 313 -8.64 -18.70 -20.11
CA ARG A 313 -8.83 -17.42 -20.82
C ARG A 313 -9.34 -16.40 -19.82
N PRO A 314 -8.46 -15.52 -19.28
CA PRO A 314 -8.92 -14.45 -18.42
C PRO A 314 -9.89 -13.57 -19.22
N ARG A 315 -11.12 -13.41 -18.73
CA ARG A 315 -11.97 -12.32 -19.21
C ARG A 315 -11.42 -11.04 -18.63
N VAL A 316 -10.83 -10.20 -19.47
CA VAL A 316 -10.56 -8.83 -19.12
C VAL A 316 -11.93 -8.16 -18.91
N ARG A 317 -12.29 -7.81 -17.68
CA ARG A 317 -13.42 -6.90 -17.47
C ARG A 317 -13.07 -5.58 -18.13
N ALA A 318 -13.99 -5.01 -18.88
CA ALA A 318 -13.87 -3.62 -19.30
C ALA A 318 -13.50 -2.76 -18.08
N ALA A 319 -12.62 -1.76 -18.28
CA ALA A 319 -12.20 -0.87 -17.21
C ALA A 319 -13.42 -0.48 -16.37
N ASN A 320 -13.29 -0.61 -15.05
CA ASN A 320 -14.38 -0.22 -14.19
C ASN A 320 -14.62 1.30 -14.35
N ILE A 321 -15.70 1.80 -13.80
CA ILE A 321 -16.10 3.22 -13.86
C ILE A 321 -15.02 4.22 -13.40
N HIS A 322 -13.92 3.74 -12.82
CA HIS A 322 -12.79 4.53 -12.36
C HIS A 322 -11.56 4.41 -13.27
N GLY A 323 -11.69 3.76 -14.44
CA GLY A 323 -10.58 3.59 -15.39
C GLY A 323 -9.42 2.74 -14.88
N LEU A 324 -9.68 1.89 -13.89
CA LEU A 324 -8.69 0.98 -13.35
C LEU A 324 -8.55 -0.22 -14.25
N GLY A 325 -7.32 -0.56 -14.59
CA GLY A 325 -7.02 -1.79 -15.29
C GLY A 325 -7.64 -2.99 -14.56
N THR A 326 -8.30 -3.85 -15.31
CA THR A 326 -9.05 -4.95 -14.74
C THR A 326 -8.14 -6.15 -14.51
N ALA A 327 -8.23 -6.75 -13.33
CA ALA A 327 -7.74 -8.09 -13.16
C ALA A 327 -8.54 -9.05 -14.10
N PRO A 328 -7.89 -10.03 -14.74
CA PRO A 328 -8.59 -10.99 -15.56
C PRO A 328 -9.59 -11.80 -14.71
N VAL A 329 -10.85 -11.84 -15.13
CA VAL A 329 -11.89 -12.66 -14.50
C VAL A 329 -11.87 -14.05 -15.12
N PRO A 330 -11.88 -15.13 -14.34
CA PRO A 330 -12.02 -16.47 -14.87
C PRO A 330 -13.31 -16.59 -15.71
N ALA A 331 -13.21 -17.24 -16.88
CA ALA A 331 -14.40 -17.54 -17.65
C ALA A 331 -15.34 -18.44 -16.82
N LYS A 332 -16.64 -18.09 -16.76
CA LYS A 332 -17.64 -18.99 -16.18
C LYS A 332 -17.55 -20.34 -16.90
N PRO A 333 -17.64 -21.47 -16.19
CA PRO A 333 -17.79 -22.76 -16.83
C PRO A 333 -19.02 -22.73 -17.74
N PRO A 334 -19.02 -23.45 -18.87
CA PRO A 334 -20.22 -23.61 -19.69
C PRO A 334 -21.33 -24.15 -18.77
N LYS A 335 -22.52 -23.63 -18.92
CA LYS A 335 -23.72 -24.24 -18.33
C LYS A 335 -23.94 -25.54 -19.11
N ASP A 336 -23.95 -26.66 -18.43
CA ASP A 336 -24.44 -27.93 -18.92
C ASP A 336 -25.94 -27.83 -19.19
#